data_70e1b78708b11d4e21923bc4fccacd9a
#
_entry.id   70e1b78708b11d4e21923bc4fccacd9a
#
_cell.length_a   1.000
_cell.length_b   1.000
_cell.length_c   1.000
_cell.angle_alpha   90.00
_cell.angle_beta   90.00
_cell.angle_gamma   90.00
#
_symmetry.space_group_name_H-M   'P 1'
#
loop_
_entity.id
_entity.type
_entity.pdbx_description
1 polymer ?
#
loop_
_entity_poly.entity_id
_entity_poly.type
_entity_poly.pdbx_seq_one_letter_code
_entity_poly.pdbx_strand_id
1 'polypeptide(L)'
;WMDNIQRKLLENGELKAMIERGDIRGMTSNPTIFNNAIAKSTDYDSALLPLAWAGWDAEKIFWQLAIEDIKAACDAFMPLYEESNGGDGYVSIEVSPTLADDTEKTIAQAEQLWVRVARPNLMVKIPATKEGIPAIRKTIAAGLNINITLIFSLKRYAEVMDAYLSGLEDRANAGHPIDHIASVASFFVSRVDTKIDPQLPEDSPLRGKAAIANAKLAYDEYHKTFAGRRWENLKVKGARVQRPLWASTSTKNPAYPDTIYLDNLIGPETVNTVPPATLEAFRDHGVAAMTLSRDVDKAQEALTQLEAAGISMDVVTQELEDEGGKSFAEAFAQLLATIDERRKSAASSLGPIADSVSRRIAQLEADSVPARMWKHDPTLWATDPEGQAEVKKRMGWLDSPEKARKLASEYQSFAEEIKQAKIERVLVLGMGGSSLTAEVFSSLLASAKIEAPVSLAILDSTDPTQVAAMAEQYPPDKSLYIVASKSGGTAEVMAAFDYFWELSNGDGSRFIATTDPGTSLEALALKHNFRKVFHADESVGGRYAALTDFGLVPAALLGMDLDQLLDRADWMRSQCGEHVPAARNPGLALGAVMAESAF
;
A
#
# COMPACT_ATOMS: atom_id res chain seq x y z
N TRP A 1 5.22 -7.97 16.84
CA TRP A 1 5.33 -7.41 15.49
C TRP A 1 5.17 -8.52 14.46
N MET A 2 4.81 -8.17 13.25
CA MET A 2 4.68 -9.13 12.14
C MET A 2 5.90 -9.03 11.21
N ASP A 3 6.54 -10.18 10.92
CA ASP A 3 7.66 -10.28 9.97
C ASP A 3 7.13 -10.61 8.57
N ASN A 4 6.44 -9.65 7.97
CA ASN A 4 5.87 -9.73 6.62
C ASN A 4 5.48 -8.34 6.13
N ILE A 5 5.59 -8.10 4.82
CA ILE A 5 4.98 -6.98 4.13
C ILE A 5 4.59 -7.41 2.72
N GLN A 6 3.37 -7.09 2.31
CA GLN A 6 2.84 -7.37 0.97
C GLN A 6 1.86 -6.28 0.59
N ARG A 7 1.90 -5.82 -0.64
CA ARG A 7 1.03 -4.75 -1.15
C ARG A 7 -0.46 -5.07 -0.96
N LYS A 8 -0.87 -6.29 -1.27
CA LYS A 8 -2.25 -6.75 -1.07
C LYS A 8 -2.72 -6.61 0.38
N LEU A 9 -1.87 -6.94 1.34
CA LEU A 9 -2.18 -6.81 2.78
C LEU A 9 -2.43 -5.35 3.19
N LEU A 10 -1.71 -4.41 2.56
CA LEU A 10 -1.85 -2.98 2.80
C LEU A 10 -3.13 -2.41 2.17
N GLU A 11 -3.51 -2.91 0.99
CA GLU A 11 -4.60 -2.35 0.18
C GLU A 11 -5.99 -2.94 0.49
N ASN A 12 -6.05 -4.20 0.98
CA ASN A 12 -7.32 -4.89 1.22
C ASN A 12 -7.95 -4.63 2.60
N GLY A 13 -7.30 -3.81 3.44
CA GLY A 13 -7.77 -3.48 4.79
C GLY A 13 -7.43 -4.51 5.86
N GLU A 14 -6.81 -5.64 5.52
CA GLU A 14 -6.47 -6.70 6.46
C GLU A 14 -5.45 -6.25 7.51
N LEU A 15 -4.40 -5.52 7.09
CA LEU A 15 -3.43 -4.95 8.02
C LEU A 15 -4.11 -4.06 9.06
N LYS A 16 -4.99 -3.17 8.62
CA LYS A 16 -5.73 -2.28 9.52
C LYS A 16 -6.58 -3.06 10.51
N ALA A 17 -7.29 -4.08 10.06
CA ALA A 17 -8.10 -4.94 10.92
C ALA A 17 -7.25 -5.70 11.96
N MET A 18 -6.04 -6.17 11.61
CA MET A 18 -5.12 -6.82 12.56
C MET A 18 -4.62 -5.84 13.62
N ILE A 19 -4.34 -4.59 13.25
CA ILE A 19 -3.92 -3.54 14.18
C ILE A 19 -5.06 -3.20 15.15
N GLU A 20 -6.26 -2.98 14.64
CA GLU A 20 -7.45 -2.65 15.44
C GLU A 20 -7.84 -3.74 16.42
N ARG A 21 -7.68 -5.01 16.05
CA ARG A 21 -7.88 -6.15 16.99
C ARG A 21 -6.76 -6.31 18.02
N GLY A 22 -5.63 -5.59 17.86
CA GLY A 22 -4.46 -5.73 18.72
C GLY A 22 -3.63 -6.99 18.45
N ASP A 23 -3.82 -7.65 17.30
CA ASP A 23 -3.08 -8.87 16.92
C ASP A 23 -1.58 -8.57 16.74
N ILE A 24 -1.28 -7.40 16.19
CA ILE A 24 0.09 -6.94 15.92
C ILE A 24 0.27 -5.48 16.33
N ARG A 25 1.51 -5.12 16.70
CA ARG A 25 1.85 -3.78 17.20
C ARG A 25 3.01 -3.13 16.43
N GLY A 26 3.44 -3.70 15.33
CA GLY A 26 4.49 -3.21 14.46
C GLY A 26 4.79 -4.20 13.35
N MET A 27 5.75 -3.85 12.47
CA MET A 27 6.05 -4.64 11.28
C MET A 27 7.55 -4.59 10.96
N THR A 28 8.10 -5.73 10.53
CA THR A 28 9.45 -5.81 10.00
C THR A 28 9.46 -6.31 8.56
N SER A 29 10.42 -5.83 7.79
CA SER A 29 10.71 -6.29 6.44
C SER A 29 12.17 -6.69 6.28
N ASN A 30 12.48 -7.43 5.24
CA ASN A 30 13.82 -7.79 4.81
C ASN A 30 13.83 -8.16 3.31
N PRO A 31 15.01 -8.31 2.67
CA PRO A 31 15.07 -8.64 1.24
C PRO A 31 14.34 -9.92 0.83
N THR A 32 14.35 -10.95 1.68
CA THR A 32 13.65 -12.22 1.41
C THR A 32 12.14 -12.04 1.37
N ILE A 33 11.58 -11.23 2.29
CA ILE A 33 10.14 -10.90 2.33
C ILE A 33 9.75 -10.17 1.04
N PHE A 34 10.47 -9.13 0.64
CA PHE A 34 10.20 -8.40 -0.60
C PHE A 34 10.37 -9.28 -1.84
N ASN A 35 11.38 -10.17 -1.88
CA ASN A 35 11.53 -11.12 -2.97
C ASN A 35 10.30 -12.03 -3.09
N ASN A 36 9.84 -12.58 -1.98
CA ASN A 36 8.64 -13.42 -1.99
C ASN A 36 7.38 -12.63 -2.41
N ALA A 37 7.22 -11.41 -1.93
CA ALA A 37 6.08 -10.57 -2.25
C ALA A 37 6.06 -10.17 -3.73
N ILE A 38 7.19 -9.71 -4.28
CA ILE A 38 7.28 -9.21 -5.66
C ILE A 38 7.35 -10.39 -6.65
N ALA A 39 8.16 -11.43 -6.38
CA ALA A 39 8.37 -12.53 -7.34
C ALA A 39 7.14 -13.44 -7.50
N LYS A 40 6.31 -13.57 -6.46
CA LYS A 40 5.22 -14.57 -6.42
C LYS A 40 3.83 -13.97 -6.62
N SER A 41 3.71 -12.67 -6.88
CA SER A 41 2.42 -12.03 -7.09
C SER A 41 2.43 -11.04 -8.25
N THR A 42 1.24 -10.69 -8.72
CA THR A 42 0.99 -9.63 -9.71
C THR A 42 0.62 -8.29 -9.04
N ASP A 43 0.60 -8.23 -7.71
CA ASP A 43 0.16 -7.07 -6.94
C ASP A 43 1.02 -5.81 -7.22
N TYR A 44 2.25 -6.02 -7.69
CA TYR A 44 3.18 -4.95 -8.01
C TYR A 44 3.19 -4.53 -9.49
N ASP A 45 2.45 -5.23 -10.38
CA ASP A 45 2.51 -4.97 -11.82
C ASP A 45 2.09 -3.54 -12.17
N SER A 46 1.00 -3.06 -11.62
CA SER A 46 0.49 -1.71 -11.88
C SER A 46 1.49 -0.61 -11.53
N ALA A 47 2.34 -0.81 -10.51
CA ALA A 47 3.36 0.15 -10.10
C ALA A 47 4.71 -0.09 -10.82
N LEU A 48 5.04 -1.36 -11.14
CA LEU A 48 6.30 -1.72 -11.80
C LEU A 48 6.30 -1.35 -13.29
N LEU A 49 5.20 -1.59 -14.02
CA LEU A 49 5.11 -1.39 -15.45
C LEU A 49 5.46 0.04 -15.89
N PRO A 50 4.90 1.11 -15.30
CA PRO A 50 5.25 2.48 -15.67
C PRO A 50 6.73 2.80 -15.46
N LEU A 51 7.33 2.28 -14.38
CA LEU A 51 8.74 2.48 -14.06
C LEU A 51 9.65 1.76 -15.07
N ALA A 52 9.26 0.54 -15.46
CA ALA A 52 9.95 -0.23 -16.49
C ALA A 52 9.91 0.48 -17.85
N TRP A 53 8.75 0.99 -18.26
CA TRP A 53 8.59 1.76 -19.49
C TRP A 53 9.35 3.09 -19.47
N ALA A 54 9.51 3.69 -18.29
CA ALA A 54 10.36 4.86 -18.09
C ALA A 54 11.86 4.55 -18.12
N GLY A 55 12.26 3.28 -18.31
CA GLY A 55 13.65 2.86 -18.41
C GLY A 55 14.41 2.80 -17.09
N TRP A 56 13.70 2.74 -15.96
CA TRP A 56 14.37 2.61 -14.66
C TRP A 56 15.06 1.25 -14.52
N ASP A 57 16.21 1.24 -13.80
CA ASP A 57 16.89 0.00 -13.45
C ASP A 57 16.19 -0.74 -12.30
N ALA A 58 16.56 -2.00 -12.10
CA ALA A 58 15.92 -2.88 -11.13
C ALA A 58 16.05 -2.39 -9.69
N GLU A 59 17.20 -1.83 -9.32
CA GLU A 59 17.43 -1.34 -7.96
C GLU A 59 16.59 -0.10 -7.66
N LYS A 60 16.54 0.84 -8.61
CA LYS A 60 15.70 2.05 -8.49
C LYS A 60 14.21 1.69 -8.40
N ILE A 61 13.76 0.71 -9.18
CA ILE A 61 12.39 0.18 -9.11
C ILE A 61 12.14 -0.44 -7.73
N PHE A 62 13.03 -1.32 -7.27
CA PHE A 62 12.91 -1.95 -5.94
C PHE A 62 12.73 -0.91 -4.83
N TRP A 63 13.66 0.04 -4.73
CA TRP A 63 13.60 1.07 -3.68
C TRP A 63 12.32 1.90 -3.75
N GLN A 64 11.80 2.13 -4.94
CA GLN A 64 10.55 2.86 -5.10
C GLN A 64 9.36 2.06 -4.55
N LEU A 65 9.23 0.79 -4.96
CA LEU A 65 8.15 -0.09 -4.52
C LEU A 65 8.21 -0.36 -3.01
N ALA A 66 9.41 -0.63 -2.48
CA ALA A 66 9.61 -0.88 -1.06
C ALA A 66 9.25 0.35 -0.19
N ILE A 67 9.69 1.55 -0.59
CA ILE A 67 9.38 2.78 0.13
C ILE A 67 7.88 3.10 0.10
N GLU A 68 7.18 2.81 -0.99
CA GLU A 68 5.72 2.96 -1.06
C GLU A 68 5.01 2.08 -0.04
N ASP A 69 5.37 0.80 0.00
CA ASP A 69 4.77 -0.16 0.92
C ASP A 69 5.09 0.19 2.38
N ILE A 70 6.34 0.58 2.66
CA ILE A 70 6.74 1.01 4.00
C ILE A 70 6.00 2.27 4.45
N LYS A 71 5.78 3.25 3.56
CA LYS A 71 4.96 4.42 3.87
C LYS A 71 3.53 4.04 4.22
N ALA A 72 2.91 3.22 3.39
CA ALA A 72 1.55 2.75 3.61
C ALA A 72 1.42 1.98 4.94
N ALA A 73 2.40 1.13 5.26
CA ALA A 73 2.44 0.44 6.54
C ALA A 73 2.64 1.42 7.71
N CYS A 74 3.55 2.39 7.60
CA CYS A 74 3.73 3.43 8.63
C CYS A 74 2.44 4.21 8.86
N ASP A 75 1.73 4.60 7.80
CA ASP A 75 0.46 5.32 7.89
C ASP A 75 -0.62 4.46 8.56
N ALA A 76 -0.69 3.17 8.26
CA ALA A 76 -1.62 2.25 8.92
C ALA A 76 -1.35 2.08 10.43
N PHE A 77 -0.08 2.09 10.85
CA PHE A 77 0.33 2.00 12.25
C PHE A 77 0.35 3.36 12.98
N MET A 78 0.17 4.48 12.29
CA MET A 78 0.28 5.81 12.90
C MET A 78 -0.66 6.03 14.10
N PRO A 79 -1.95 5.61 14.05
CA PRO A 79 -2.84 5.75 15.22
C PRO A 79 -2.29 5.03 16.46
N LEU A 80 -1.76 3.82 16.31
CA LEU A 80 -1.15 3.06 17.40
C LEU A 80 0.13 3.72 17.92
N TYR A 81 0.95 4.28 17.03
CA TYR A 81 2.15 5.03 17.39
C TYR A 81 1.81 6.26 18.25
N GLU A 82 0.81 7.02 17.85
CA GLU A 82 0.35 8.22 18.57
C GLU A 82 -0.29 7.84 19.92
N GLU A 83 -1.19 6.86 19.95
CA GLU A 83 -1.85 6.37 21.17
C GLU A 83 -0.83 5.84 22.19
N SER A 84 0.19 5.11 21.72
CA SER A 84 1.25 4.59 22.58
C SER A 84 2.33 5.63 22.95
N ASN A 85 2.18 6.88 22.50
CA ASN A 85 3.19 7.92 22.64
C ASN A 85 4.57 7.46 22.13
N GLY A 86 4.59 6.81 20.97
CA GLY A 86 5.80 6.25 20.35
C GLY A 86 6.36 5.03 21.12
N GLY A 87 5.56 4.35 21.92
CA GLY A 87 5.93 3.09 22.56
C GLY A 87 5.86 1.89 21.60
N ASP A 88 5.02 1.97 20.56
CA ASP A 88 4.82 0.93 19.54
C ASP A 88 4.41 1.53 18.18
N GLY A 89 3.94 0.72 17.25
CA GLY A 89 3.48 1.18 15.93
C GLY A 89 4.61 1.41 14.92
N TYR A 90 5.77 0.79 15.13
CA TYR A 90 6.94 0.96 14.25
C TYR A 90 6.92 0.02 13.06
N VAL A 91 7.46 0.50 11.94
CA VAL A 91 7.70 -0.27 10.71
C VAL A 91 9.17 -0.15 10.32
N SER A 92 9.80 -1.28 9.96
CA SER A 92 11.23 -1.30 9.63
C SER A 92 11.48 -1.51 8.15
N ILE A 93 12.42 -0.72 7.57
CA ILE A 93 13.05 -0.93 6.26
C ILE A 93 14.54 -1.14 6.44
N GLU A 94 15.11 -2.10 5.72
CA GLU A 94 16.53 -2.44 5.83
C GLU A 94 17.38 -1.73 4.77
N VAL A 95 18.57 -1.23 5.13
CA VAL A 95 19.57 -0.76 4.17
C VAL A 95 19.99 -1.91 3.25
N SER A 96 20.58 -1.61 2.09
CA SER A 96 21.09 -2.65 1.19
C SER A 96 22.09 -3.55 1.93
N PRO A 97 21.89 -4.88 1.92
CA PRO A 97 22.84 -5.80 2.54
C PRO A 97 24.24 -5.76 1.90
N THR A 98 24.34 -5.21 0.68
CA THR A 98 25.65 -5.01 0.03
C THR A 98 26.50 -3.92 0.69
N LEU A 99 25.96 -3.17 1.63
CA LEU A 99 26.65 -2.10 2.36
C LEU A 99 27.07 -2.53 3.77
N ALA A 100 26.84 -3.79 4.14
CA ALA A 100 27.09 -4.29 5.50
C ALA A 100 28.53 -4.05 6.01
N ASP A 101 29.52 -4.01 5.10
CA ASP A 101 30.93 -3.81 5.37
C ASP A 101 31.42 -2.39 5.05
N ASP A 102 30.50 -1.42 4.83
CA ASP A 102 30.83 -0.03 4.49
C ASP A 102 30.04 0.95 5.38
N THR A 103 30.70 1.42 6.43
CA THR A 103 30.10 2.33 7.42
C THR A 103 29.49 3.59 6.79
N GLU A 104 30.25 4.29 5.94
CA GLU A 104 29.83 5.59 5.43
C GLU A 104 28.67 5.47 4.42
N LYS A 105 28.68 4.45 3.57
CA LYS A 105 27.56 4.20 2.66
C LYS A 105 26.30 3.72 3.41
N THR A 106 26.47 2.93 4.47
CA THR A 106 25.36 2.53 5.36
C THR A 106 24.69 3.75 5.98
N ILE A 107 25.48 4.70 6.52
CA ILE A 107 24.97 5.96 7.07
C ILE A 107 24.20 6.73 6.00
N ALA A 108 24.83 6.97 4.84
CA ALA A 108 24.24 7.75 3.76
C ALA A 108 22.91 7.13 3.28
N GLN A 109 22.83 5.81 3.13
CA GLN A 109 21.60 5.17 2.72
C GLN A 109 20.54 5.18 3.83
N ALA A 110 20.92 5.01 5.09
CA ALA A 110 19.99 5.11 6.21
C ALA A 110 19.34 6.50 6.28
N GLU A 111 20.11 7.57 6.15
CA GLU A 111 19.61 8.93 6.08
C GLU A 111 18.71 9.18 4.86
N GLN A 112 19.09 8.63 3.69
CA GLN A 112 18.28 8.72 2.47
C GLN A 112 16.92 8.02 2.64
N LEU A 113 16.90 6.82 3.23
CA LEU A 113 15.66 6.07 3.49
C LEU A 113 14.78 6.83 4.49
N TRP A 114 15.38 7.37 5.56
CA TRP A 114 14.67 8.18 6.55
C TRP A 114 13.97 9.38 5.92
N VAL A 115 14.69 10.15 5.10
CA VAL A 115 14.14 11.32 4.40
C VAL A 115 13.09 10.92 3.37
N ARG A 116 13.31 9.84 2.61
CA ARG A 116 12.37 9.39 1.57
C ARG A 116 11.07 8.83 2.13
N VAL A 117 11.12 8.10 3.24
CA VAL A 117 9.91 7.58 3.91
C VAL A 117 9.19 8.71 4.66
N ALA A 118 9.91 9.57 5.36
CA ALA A 118 9.39 10.75 6.06
C ALA A 118 8.22 10.43 7.01
N ARG A 119 8.38 9.40 7.86
CA ARG A 119 7.40 9.01 8.88
C ARG A 119 8.08 8.83 10.23
N PRO A 120 7.52 9.38 11.34
CA PRO A 120 8.16 9.32 12.67
C PRO A 120 8.23 7.91 13.26
N ASN A 121 7.36 7.01 12.82
CA ASN A 121 7.32 5.60 13.23
C ASN A 121 8.11 4.66 12.30
N LEU A 122 8.95 5.21 11.42
CA LEU A 122 9.94 4.42 10.70
C LEU A 122 11.06 3.99 11.63
N MET A 123 11.59 2.78 11.44
CA MET A 123 12.91 2.36 11.90
C MET A 123 13.76 1.94 10.69
N VAL A 124 14.94 2.51 10.54
CA VAL A 124 15.88 2.03 9.54
C VAL A 124 16.65 0.84 10.11
N LYS A 125 16.70 -0.26 9.38
CA LYS A 125 17.32 -1.50 9.83
C LYS A 125 18.77 -1.57 9.35
N ILE A 126 19.71 -1.72 10.29
CA ILE A 126 21.16 -1.75 10.05
C ILE A 126 21.74 -3.04 10.64
N PRO A 127 22.58 -3.81 9.89
CA PRO A 127 23.21 -5.02 10.41
C PRO A 127 24.26 -4.69 11.47
N ALA A 128 24.37 -5.53 12.49
CA ALA A 128 25.33 -5.41 13.60
C ALA A 128 26.72 -5.93 13.22
N THR A 129 27.17 -5.68 11.99
CA THR A 129 28.56 -5.98 11.59
C THR A 129 29.55 -5.06 12.31
N LYS A 130 30.83 -5.41 12.26
CA LYS A 130 31.90 -4.56 12.83
C LYS A 130 31.83 -3.13 12.27
N GLU A 131 31.58 -2.99 10.98
CA GLU A 131 31.41 -1.73 10.25
C GLU A 131 30.04 -1.08 10.50
N GLY A 132 29.03 -1.89 10.85
CA GLY A 132 27.69 -1.43 11.22
C GLY A 132 27.63 -0.73 12.58
N ILE A 133 28.44 -1.15 13.56
CA ILE A 133 28.45 -0.55 14.91
C ILE A 133 28.69 0.97 14.88
N PRO A 134 29.73 1.51 14.22
CA PRO A 134 29.88 2.97 14.12
C PRO A 134 28.77 3.65 13.31
N ALA A 135 28.18 2.98 12.32
CA ALA A 135 27.02 3.51 11.58
C ALA A 135 25.80 3.65 12.49
N ILE A 136 25.51 2.67 13.33
CA ILE A 136 24.43 2.70 14.33
C ILE A 136 24.60 3.92 15.26
N ARG A 137 25.78 4.12 15.84
CA ARG A 137 26.06 5.26 16.72
C ARG A 137 25.79 6.58 16.02
N LYS A 138 26.32 6.78 14.80
CA LYS A 138 26.18 8.02 14.04
C LYS A 138 24.71 8.30 13.64
N THR A 139 23.97 7.29 13.20
CA THR A 139 22.57 7.46 12.79
C THR A 139 21.65 7.74 13.98
N ILE A 140 21.88 7.11 15.14
CA ILE A 140 21.20 7.45 16.40
C ILE A 140 21.53 8.91 16.79
N ALA A 141 22.78 9.33 16.73
CA ALA A 141 23.19 10.71 17.01
C ALA A 141 22.55 11.70 16.03
N ALA A 142 22.34 11.31 14.78
CA ALA A 142 21.61 12.10 13.78
C ALA A 142 20.10 12.20 14.06
N GLY A 143 19.55 11.33 14.91
CA GLY A 143 18.13 11.38 15.32
C GLY A 143 17.23 10.40 14.62
N LEU A 144 17.77 9.33 14.03
CA LEU A 144 17.01 8.28 13.37
C LEU A 144 16.60 7.19 14.38
N ASN A 145 15.42 6.63 14.20
CA ASN A 145 15.07 5.37 14.87
C ASN A 145 15.71 4.19 14.14
N ILE A 146 16.38 3.31 14.88
CA ILE A 146 17.17 2.23 14.29
C ILE A 146 16.74 0.87 14.82
N ASN A 147 16.51 -0.08 13.90
CA ASN A 147 16.40 -1.50 14.18
C ASN A 147 17.74 -2.17 13.85
N ILE A 148 18.46 -2.64 14.88
CA ILE A 148 19.76 -3.30 14.66
C ILE A 148 19.52 -4.79 14.42
N THR A 149 20.03 -5.33 13.31
CA THR A 149 19.77 -6.74 12.91
C THR A 149 21.03 -7.59 12.85
N LEU A 150 20.84 -8.90 12.68
CA LEU A 150 21.90 -9.91 12.62
C LEU A 150 22.74 -10.00 13.91
N ILE A 151 22.08 -9.87 15.06
CA ILE A 151 22.72 -10.06 16.36
C ILE A 151 22.55 -11.53 16.74
N PHE A 152 23.68 -12.24 17.01
CA PHE A 152 23.68 -13.63 17.41
C PHE A 152 24.43 -13.86 18.73
N SER A 153 25.45 -13.06 19.02
CA SER A 153 26.28 -13.22 20.23
C SER A 153 25.98 -12.20 21.31
N LEU A 154 26.18 -12.59 22.57
CA LEU A 154 26.09 -11.69 23.72
C LEU A 154 27.12 -10.55 23.61
N LYS A 155 28.32 -10.85 23.11
CA LYS A 155 29.39 -9.87 22.88
C LYS A 155 28.93 -8.79 21.88
N ARG A 156 28.42 -9.21 20.71
CA ARG A 156 27.92 -8.27 19.69
C ARG A 156 26.74 -7.45 20.24
N TYR A 157 25.88 -8.09 21.03
CA TYR A 157 24.76 -7.39 21.64
C TYR A 157 25.22 -6.28 22.62
N ALA A 158 26.26 -6.55 23.42
CA ALA A 158 26.84 -5.52 24.29
C ALA A 158 27.40 -4.33 23.48
N GLU A 159 28.08 -4.59 22.34
CA GLU A 159 28.57 -3.54 21.43
C GLU A 159 27.42 -2.75 20.81
N VAL A 160 26.30 -3.38 20.49
CA VAL A 160 25.08 -2.74 19.97
C VAL A 160 24.45 -1.82 21.02
N MET A 161 24.29 -2.27 22.25
CA MET A 161 23.77 -1.43 23.35
C MET A 161 24.70 -0.26 23.64
N ASP A 162 26.02 -0.45 23.60
CA ASP A 162 27.00 0.63 23.78
C ASP A 162 26.90 1.67 22.64
N ALA A 163 26.76 1.24 21.40
CA ALA A 163 26.60 2.12 20.24
C ALA A 163 25.31 2.95 20.35
N TYR A 164 24.21 2.37 20.83
CA TYR A 164 22.97 3.08 21.08
C TYR A 164 23.13 4.15 22.16
N LEU A 165 23.66 3.77 23.33
CA LEU A 165 23.89 4.70 24.43
C LEU A 165 24.85 5.83 24.02
N SER A 166 25.94 5.50 23.33
CA SER A 166 26.92 6.47 22.83
C SER A 166 26.29 7.43 21.80
N GLY A 167 25.43 6.94 20.90
CA GLY A 167 24.70 7.79 19.94
C GLY A 167 23.75 8.76 20.64
N LEU A 168 23.04 8.33 21.68
CA LEU A 168 22.18 9.21 22.49
C LEU A 168 23.01 10.25 23.26
N GLU A 169 24.16 9.85 23.80
CA GLU A 169 25.09 10.77 24.48
C GLU A 169 25.63 11.84 23.52
N ASP A 170 26.08 11.44 22.33
CA ASP A 170 26.57 12.34 21.29
C ASP A 170 25.50 13.37 20.92
N ARG A 171 24.25 12.91 20.71
CA ARG A 171 23.12 13.79 20.38
C ARG A 171 22.74 14.75 21.52
N ALA A 172 22.67 14.24 22.74
CA ALA A 172 22.35 15.05 23.91
C ALA A 172 23.44 16.09 24.21
N ASN A 173 24.72 15.74 23.99
CA ASN A 173 25.86 16.66 24.14
C ASN A 173 25.88 17.73 23.04
N ALA A 174 25.33 17.44 21.86
CA ALA A 174 25.12 18.42 20.79
C ALA A 174 23.89 19.33 21.04
N GLY A 175 23.17 19.15 22.16
CA GLY A 175 22.01 19.97 22.53
C GLY A 175 20.70 19.58 21.84
N HIS A 176 20.63 18.40 21.22
CA HIS A 176 19.44 17.91 20.57
C HIS A 176 18.58 17.01 21.48
N PRO A 177 17.25 17.00 21.33
CA PRO A 177 16.35 16.13 22.11
C PRO A 177 16.57 14.65 21.77
N ILE A 178 16.41 13.76 22.78
CA ILE A 178 16.57 12.31 22.65
C ILE A 178 15.32 11.51 23.04
N ASP A 179 14.27 12.17 23.48
CA ASP A 179 13.04 11.60 24.00
C ASP A 179 12.16 10.89 22.97
N HIS A 180 12.37 11.22 21.69
CA HIS A 180 11.66 10.64 20.56
C HIS A 180 12.44 9.51 19.86
N ILE A 181 13.72 9.30 20.22
CA ILE A 181 14.55 8.26 19.59
C ILE A 181 14.16 6.88 20.13
N ALA A 182 13.81 5.99 19.22
CA ALA A 182 13.49 4.60 19.54
C ALA A 182 14.46 3.64 18.84
N SER A 183 14.76 2.54 19.49
CA SER A 183 15.58 1.48 18.91
C SER A 183 15.12 0.11 19.37
N VAL A 184 15.31 -0.88 18.48
CA VAL A 184 15.17 -2.30 18.81
C VAL A 184 16.42 -3.05 18.36
N ALA A 185 16.80 -4.08 19.12
CA ALA A 185 17.94 -4.95 18.84
C ALA A 185 17.42 -6.34 18.43
N SER A 186 17.46 -6.63 17.14
CA SER A 186 16.96 -7.90 16.58
C SER A 186 17.96 -9.02 16.83
N PHE A 187 17.74 -9.74 17.93
CA PHE A 187 18.49 -10.89 18.37
C PHE A 187 17.91 -12.16 17.75
N PHE A 188 18.72 -12.86 16.97
CA PHE A 188 18.29 -14.02 16.17
C PHE A 188 18.30 -15.30 16.99
N VAL A 189 17.20 -16.04 16.95
CA VAL A 189 16.92 -17.15 17.85
C VAL A 189 17.11 -18.52 17.17
N SER A 190 16.18 -18.96 16.35
CA SER A 190 16.11 -20.35 15.86
C SER A 190 17.33 -20.81 15.07
N ARG A 191 18.07 -19.90 14.45
CA ARG A 191 19.28 -20.26 13.69
C ARG A 191 20.38 -20.84 14.59
N VAL A 192 20.43 -20.43 15.86
CA VAL A 192 21.40 -20.97 16.84
C VAL A 192 21.17 -22.46 17.04
N ASP A 193 19.94 -22.89 17.33
CA ASP A 193 19.62 -24.32 17.46
C ASP A 193 19.83 -25.07 16.15
N THR A 194 19.45 -24.46 15.00
CA THR A 194 19.67 -25.07 13.68
C THR A 194 21.15 -25.37 13.42
N LYS A 195 22.06 -24.54 13.92
CA LYS A 195 23.51 -24.69 13.75
C LYS A 195 24.13 -25.66 14.77
N ILE A 196 23.61 -25.67 16.00
CA ILE A 196 24.19 -26.44 17.12
C ILE A 196 23.62 -27.86 17.17
N ASP A 197 22.33 -28.07 16.99
CA ASP A 197 21.70 -29.38 17.14
C ASP A 197 22.34 -30.51 16.31
N PRO A 198 22.74 -30.27 15.03
CA PRO A 198 23.46 -31.31 14.27
C PRO A 198 24.81 -31.72 14.83
N GLN A 199 25.41 -30.90 15.69
CA GLN A 199 26.72 -31.20 16.33
C GLN A 199 26.54 -31.99 17.63
N LEU A 200 25.32 -32.14 18.12
CA LEU A 200 24.98 -32.86 19.35
C LEU A 200 24.45 -34.27 19.05
N PRO A 201 24.71 -35.26 19.93
CA PRO A 201 24.02 -36.55 19.85
C PRO A 201 22.50 -36.40 19.78
N GLU A 202 21.82 -37.37 19.13
CA GLU A 202 20.35 -37.30 18.94
C GLU A 202 19.57 -37.28 20.25
N ASP A 203 20.08 -37.93 21.27
CA ASP A 203 19.51 -38.04 22.62
C ASP A 203 20.02 -36.94 23.59
N SER A 204 20.78 -35.98 23.10
CA SER A 204 21.36 -34.93 23.95
C SER A 204 20.25 -34.04 24.54
N PRO A 205 20.27 -33.82 25.87
CA PRO A 205 19.30 -32.93 26.54
C PRO A 205 19.50 -31.43 26.18
N LEU A 206 20.60 -31.09 25.50
CA LEU A 206 20.96 -29.73 25.08
C LEU A 206 20.31 -29.34 23.76
N ARG A 207 19.78 -30.28 22.98
CA ARG A 207 19.11 -29.99 21.71
C ARG A 207 17.87 -29.11 21.95
N GLY A 208 17.73 -28.05 21.13
CA GLY A 208 16.65 -27.08 21.24
C GLY A 208 16.73 -26.17 22.48
N LYS A 209 17.91 -26.09 23.13
CA LYS A 209 18.13 -25.28 24.34
C LYS A 209 19.06 -24.10 24.13
N ALA A 210 19.99 -24.19 23.19
CA ALA A 210 21.03 -23.19 22.99
C ALA A 210 20.45 -21.83 22.61
N ALA A 211 19.50 -21.79 21.69
CA ALA A 211 18.87 -20.55 21.22
C ALA A 211 18.12 -19.83 22.35
N ILE A 212 17.30 -20.58 23.11
CA ILE A 212 16.52 -20.01 24.23
C ILE A 212 17.46 -19.55 25.35
N ALA A 213 18.50 -20.34 25.67
CA ALA A 213 19.48 -19.97 26.67
C ALA A 213 20.22 -18.68 26.30
N ASN A 214 20.70 -18.59 25.06
CA ASN A 214 21.38 -17.40 24.54
C ASN A 214 20.48 -16.14 24.60
N ALA A 215 19.21 -16.25 24.20
CA ALA A 215 18.26 -15.15 24.29
C ALA A 215 17.94 -14.72 25.73
N LYS A 216 17.81 -15.67 26.67
CA LYS A 216 17.62 -15.36 28.09
C LYS A 216 18.79 -14.61 28.69
N LEU A 217 20.01 -15.01 28.35
CA LEU A 217 21.22 -14.31 28.78
C LEU A 217 21.35 -12.91 28.14
N ALA A 218 20.93 -12.77 26.88
CA ALA A 218 20.87 -11.46 26.24
C ALA A 218 19.88 -10.54 26.99
N TYR A 219 18.75 -11.06 27.44
CA TYR A 219 17.78 -10.29 28.24
C TYR A 219 18.34 -9.91 29.62
N ASP A 220 19.13 -10.76 30.26
CA ASP A 220 19.82 -10.45 31.52
C ASP A 220 20.86 -9.33 31.32
N GLU A 221 21.64 -9.38 30.25
CA GLU A 221 22.58 -8.30 29.88
C GLU A 221 21.87 -6.97 29.55
N TYR A 222 20.70 -7.03 28.90
CA TYR A 222 19.83 -5.87 28.70
C TYR A 222 19.48 -5.21 30.04
N HIS A 223 19.01 -5.96 31.02
CA HIS A 223 18.65 -5.42 32.32
C HIS A 223 19.86 -4.80 33.05
N LYS A 224 21.02 -5.43 33.01
CA LYS A 224 22.24 -4.87 33.60
C LYS A 224 22.64 -3.53 32.96
N THR A 225 22.56 -3.46 31.62
CA THR A 225 22.93 -2.27 30.85
C THR A 225 21.97 -1.10 31.11
N PHE A 226 20.66 -1.37 31.10
CA PHE A 226 19.62 -0.35 31.28
C PHE A 226 19.20 -0.13 32.76
N ALA A 227 19.99 -0.62 33.73
CA ALA A 227 19.91 -0.29 35.14
C ALA A 227 21.15 0.50 35.64
N GLY A 228 22.17 0.69 34.80
CA GLY A 228 23.42 1.34 35.18
C GLY A 228 23.34 2.88 35.25
N ARG A 229 24.31 3.50 35.94
CA ARG A 229 24.38 4.97 36.12
C ARG A 229 24.41 5.73 34.78
N ARG A 230 25.04 5.16 33.74
CA ARG A 230 25.10 5.75 32.40
C ARG A 230 23.70 5.89 31.81
N TRP A 231 22.89 4.83 31.93
CA TRP A 231 21.52 4.83 31.49
C TRP A 231 20.65 5.83 32.28
N GLU A 232 20.74 5.85 33.59
CA GLU A 232 19.96 6.76 34.42
C GLU A 232 20.20 8.25 34.04
N ASN A 233 21.40 8.63 33.63
CA ASN A 233 21.71 9.97 33.14
C ASN A 233 21.02 10.31 31.82
N LEU A 234 20.78 9.33 30.95
CA LEU A 234 20.06 9.50 29.68
C LEU A 234 18.54 9.47 29.90
N LYS A 235 18.08 8.59 30.76
CA LYS A 235 16.66 8.43 31.13
C LYS A 235 16.06 9.73 31.70
N VAL A 236 16.80 10.45 32.54
CA VAL A 236 16.39 11.78 33.07
C VAL A 236 16.20 12.80 31.95
N LYS A 237 16.88 12.63 30.81
CA LYS A 237 16.72 13.45 29.61
C LYS A 237 15.62 12.94 28.66
N GLY A 238 14.85 11.94 29.08
CA GLY A 238 13.75 11.38 28.31
C GLY A 238 14.11 10.21 27.39
N ALA A 239 15.35 9.68 27.45
CA ALA A 239 15.76 8.56 26.60
C ALA A 239 14.86 7.32 26.83
N ARG A 240 14.62 6.59 25.76
CA ARG A 240 13.90 5.31 25.76
C ARG A 240 14.91 4.15 25.77
N VAL A 241 14.55 3.00 26.35
CA VAL A 241 15.40 1.79 26.28
C VAL A 241 15.47 1.28 24.85
N GLN A 242 16.58 0.64 24.49
CA GLN A 242 16.65 -0.18 23.29
C GLN A 242 16.05 -1.54 23.58
N ARG A 243 14.82 -1.80 23.11
CA ARG A 243 14.13 -3.05 23.42
C ARG A 243 14.80 -4.24 22.69
N PRO A 244 15.06 -5.37 23.38
CA PRO A 244 15.37 -6.62 22.69
C PRO A 244 14.22 -7.01 21.76
N LEU A 245 14.54 -7.42 20.53
CA LEU A 245 13.59 -7.94 19.57
C LEU A 245 14.01 -9.36 19.17
N TRP A 246 13.18 -10.34 19.52
CA TRP A 246 13.42 -11.72 19.14
C TRP A 246 13.07 -11.92 17.67
N ALA A 247 14.09 -12.20 16.86
CA ALA A 247 13.98 -12.40 15.42
C ALA A 247 14.22 -13.85 15.04
N SER A 248 13.69 -14.29 13.89
CA SER A 248 13.80 -15.68 13.44
C SER A 248 13.24 -16.67 14.48
N THR A 249 12.00 -16.44 14.92
CA THR A 249 11.36 -17.21 15.99
C THR A 249 10.45 -18.34 15.49
N SER A 250 10.38 -18.57 14.17
CA SER A 250 9.73 -19.75 13.62
C SER A 250 10.58 -20.99 13.82
N THR A 251 9.96 -22.09 14.22
CA THR A 251 10.61 -23.39 14.41
C THR A 251 11.04 -23.96 13.06
N LYS A 252 12.29 -24.45 12.97
CA LYS A 252 12.86 -25.05 11.76
C LYS A 252 12.89 -26.58 11.84
N ASN A 253 12.99 -27.13 13.03
CA ASN A 253 12.98 -28.56 13.28
C ASN A 253 11.55 -29.03 13.57
N PRO A 254 10.95 -29.91 12.75
CA PRO A 254 9.56 -30.36 12.95
C PRO A 254 9.36 -31.21 14.21
N ALA A 255 10.44 -31.65 14.87
CA ALA A 255 10.38 -32.36 16.14
C ALA A 255 10.10 -31.43 17.34
N TYR A 256 10.21 -30.13 17.18
CA TYR A 256 9.93 -29.15 18.23
C TYR A 256 8.53 -28.55 18.08
N PRO A 257 7.89 -28.14 19.19
CA PRO A 257 6.67 -27.35 19.12
C PRO A 257 6.89 -26.12 18.24
N ASP A 258 5.92 -25.81 17.39
CA ASP A 258 6.01 -24.70 16.43
C ASP A 258 5.98 -23.31 17.09
N THR A 259 5.56 -23.21 18.36
CA THR A 259 5.56 -22.01 19.21
C THR A 259 6.73 -21.97 20.21
N ILE A 260 7.67 -22.93 20.18
CA ILE A 260 8.70 -23.11 21.24
C ILE A 260 9.44 -21.81 21.58
N TYR A 261 9.83 -21.02 20.58
CA TYR A 261 10.59 -19.78 20.82
C TYR A 261 9.70 -18.64 21.32
N LEU A 262 8.43 -18.59 20.91
CA LEU A 262 7.49 -17.60 21.43
C LEU A 262 7.17 -17.87 22.90
N ASP A 263 6.75 -19.09 23.22
CA ASP A 263 6.35 -19.49 24.58
C ASP A 263 7.45 -19.26 25.61
N ASN A 264 8.73 -19.41 25.20
CA ASN A 264 9.88 -19.31 26.11
C ASN A 264 10.53 -17.93 26.20
N LEU A 265 10.12 -16.95 25.38
CA LEU A 265 10.78 -15.65 25.28
C LEU A 265 9.83 -14.48 25.49
N ILE A 266 8.84 -14.63 26.37
CA ILE A 266 7.88 -13.57 26.74
C ILE A 266 8.38 -12.86 28.01
N GLY A 267 8.56 -11.55 27.88
CA GLY A 267 9.00 -10.68 29.00
C GLY A 267 8.71 -9.20 28.74
N PRO A 268 8.74 -8.35 29.79
CA PRO A 268 8.54 -6.92 29.66
C PRO A 268 9.57 -6.26 28.74
N GLU A 269 9.18 -5.16 28.12
CA GLU A 269 10.05 -4.31 27.29
C GLU A 269 10.72 -5.07 26.13
N THR A 270 10.15 -6.19 25.70
CA THR A 270 10.63 -6.96 24.55
C THR A 270 9.68 -6.88 23.38
N VAL A 271 10.19 -7.18 22.21
CA VAL A 271 9.43 -7.37 20.96
C VAL A 271 9.72 -8.77 20.44
N ASN A 272 8.74 -9.42 19.85
CA ASN A 272 8.93 -10.60 19.03
C ASN A 272 8.41 -10.31 17.62
N THR A 273 9.21 -10.54 16.59
CA THR A 273 8.74 -10.40 15.21
C THR A 273 8.52 -11.77 14.60
N VAL A 274 7.27 -12.04 14.21
CA VAL A 274 6.81 -13.38 13.84
C VAL A 274 6.27 -13.43 12.42
N PRO A 275 6.59 -14.48 11.65
CA PRO A 275 5.92 -14.75 10.38
C PRO A 275 4.42 -15.05 10.58
N PRO A 276 3.56 -14.81 9.57
CA PRO A 276 2.13 -15.04 9.68
C PRO A 276 1.75 -16.44 10.20
N ALA A 277 2.40 -17.50 9.68
CA ALA A 277 2.11 -18.88 10.12
C ALA A 277 2.42 -19.13 11.61
N THR A 278 3.50 -18.54 12.14
CA THR A 278 3.86 -18.64 13.56
C THR A 278 2.91 -17.82 14.43
N LEU A 279 2.42 -16.69 13.92
CA LEU A 279 1.40 -15.89 14.60
C LEU A 279 0.09 -16.68 14.76
N GLU A 280 -0.36 -17.34 13.70
CA GLU A 280 -1.58 -18.17 13.75
C GLU A 280 -1.41 -19.38 14.69
N ALA A 281 -0.25 -20.06 14.66
CA ALA A 281 0.04 -21.14 15.60
C ALA A 281 0.00 -20.67 17.06
N PHE A 282 0.59 -19.51 17.35
CA PHE A 282 0.56 -18.95 18.70
C PHE A 282 -0.86 -18.53 19.13
N ARG A 283 -1.69 -18.01 18.23
CA ARG A 283 -3.09 -17.68 18.52
C ARG A 283 -3.93 -18.92 18.83
N ASP A 284 -3.65 -20.04 18.18
CA ASP A 284 -4.38 -21.29 18.34
C ASP A 284 -4.00 -22.03 19.64
N HIS A 285 -2.71 -22.19 19.91
CA HIS A 285 -2.24 -23.03 21.01
C HIS A 285 -1.02 -22.50 21.79
N GLY A 286 -0.55 -21.27 21.52
CA GLY A 286 0.56 -20.66 22.24
C GLY A 286 0.25 -20.38 23.71
N VAL A 287 1.26 -20.36 24.56
CA VAL A 287 1.13 -20.14 25.99
C VAL A 287 1.71 -18.78 26.39
N ALA A 288 0.86 -17.80 26.63
CA ALA A 288 1.25 -16.47 27.08
C ALA A 288 1.59 -16.48 28.59
N ALA A 289 2.86 -16.59 28.93
CA ALA A 289 3.36 -16.57 30.30
C ALA A 289 4.71 -15.84 30.38
N MET A 290 4.99 -15.24 31.53
CA MET A 290 6.29 -14.61 31.83
C MET A 290 7.38 -15.70 31.93
N THR A 291 8.11 -15.93 30.83
CA THR A 291 9.06 -17.05 30.73
C THR A 291 10.50 -16.60 30.58
N LEU A 292 10.72 -15.40 30.05
CA LEU A 292 12.05 -14.91 29.68
C LEU A 292 13.02 -14.75 30.86
N SER A 293 12.51 -14.30 32.01
CA SER A 293 13.29 -14.13 33.24
C SER A 293 13.37 -15.38 34.13
N ARG A 294 12.76 -16.51 33.69
CA ARG A 294 12.82 -17.77 34.45
C ARG A 294 14.04 -18.59 34.05
N ASP A 295 14.60 -19.31 35.01
CA ASP A 295 15.65 -20.30 34.78
C ASP A 295 16.91 -19.74 34.08
N VAL A 296 17.30 -18.49 34.38
CA VAL A 296 18.49 -17.84 33.81
C VAL A 296 19.77 -18.61 34.19
N ASP A 297 19.82 -19.11 35.42
CA ASP A 297 20.95 -19.94 35.87
C ASP A 297 21.08 -21.22 35.02
N LYS A 298 19.96 -21.88 34.69
CA LYS A 298 19.95 -23.05 33.80
C LYS A 298 20.34 -22.69 32.37
N ALA A 299 19.99 -21.47 31.93
CA ALA A 299 20.46 -21.00 30.62
C ALA A 299 21.98 -20.84 30.58
N GLN A 300 22.59 -20.27 31.64
CA GLN A 300 24.03 -20.18 31.78
C GLN A 300 24.68 -21.55 31.83
N GLU A 301 24.08 -22.48 32.61
CA GLU A 301 24.57 -23.88 32.70
C GLU A 301 24.53 -24.59 31.33
N ALA A 302 23.45 -24.41 30.56
CA ALA A 302 23.31 -25.01 29.22
C ALA A 302 24.42 -24.55 28.28
N LEU A 303 24.74 -23.25 28.22
CA LEU A 303 25.84 -22.75 27.40
C LEU A 303 27.20 -23.25 27.91
N THR A 304 27.41 -23.38 29.22
CA THR A 304 28.63 -23.96 29.80
C THR A 304 28.78 -25.43 29.43
N GLN A 305 27.70 -26.21 29.41
CA GLN A 305 27.71 -27.61 28.98
C GLN A 305 27.99 -27.74 27.46
N LEU A 306 27.51 -26.80 26.62
CA LEU A 306 27.89 -26.77 25.20
C LEU A 306 29.39 -26.54 25.01
N GLU A 307 29.96 -25.58 25.71
CA GLU A 307 31.42 -25.34 25.67
C GLU A 307 32.20 -26.58 26.14
N ALA A 308 31.74 -27.24 27.21
CA ALA A 308 32.37 -28.50 27.69
C ALA A 308 32.23 -29.65 26.67
N ALA A 309 31.20 -29.65 25.85
CA ALA A 309 31.01 -30.57 24.71
C ALA A 309 31.85 -30.20 23.48
N GLY A 310 32.63 -29.11 23.53
CA GLY A 310 33.50 -28.66 22.44
C GLY A 310 32.78 -27.75 21.42
N ILE A 311 31.59 -27.26 21.74
CA ILE A 311 30.81 -26.35 20.89
C ILE A 311 30.96 -24.92 21.41
N SER A 312 31.78 -24.12 20.75
CA SER A 312 32.02 -22.73 21.14
C SER A 312 30.92 -21.80 20.61
N MET A 313 30.24 -21.12 21.52
CA MET A 313 29.21 -20.11 21.16
C MET A 313 29.83 -18.96 20.39
N ASP A 314 31.04 -18.52 20.67
CA ASP A 314 31.73 -17.46 19.94
C ASP A 314 31.93 -17.84 18.46
N VAL A 315 32.37 -19.08 18.20
CA VAL A 315 32.56 -19.58 16.83
C VAL A 315 31.21 -19.69 16.10
N VAL A 316 30.24 -20.36 16.74
CA VAL A 316 28.90 -20.57 16.14
C VAL A 316 28.23 -19.26 15.81
N THR A 317 28.27 -18.28 16.72
CA THR A 317 27.57 -17.00 16.50
C THR A 317 28.28 -16.12 15.49
N GLN A 318 29.61 -16.19 15.36
CA GLN A 318 30.34 -15.50 14.28
C GLN A 318 30.03 -16.12 12.92
N GLU A 319 30.03 -17.45 12.81
CA GLU A 319 29.63 -18.13 11.57
C GLU A 319 28.18 -17.76 11.17
N LEU A 320 27.26 -17.64 12.13
CA LEU A 320 25.87 -17.25 11.87
C LEU A 320 25.75 -15.79 11.43
N GLU A 321 26.59 -14.89 11.95
CA GLU A 321 26.68 -13.49 11.49
C GLU A 321 27.11 -13.44 10.03
N ASP A 322 28.20 -14.14 9.68
CA ASP A 322 28.75 -14.20 8.32
C ASP A 322 27.75 -14.84 7.33
N GLU A 323 27.17 -15.98 7.69
CA GLU A 323 26.14 -16.68 6.90
C GLU A 323 24.88 -15.83 6.75
N GLY A 324 24.49 -15.10 7.78
CA GLY A 324 23.34 -14.19 7.79
C GLY A 324 23.50 -13.04 6.80
N GLY A 325 24.65 -12.37 6.84
CA GLY A 325 25.00 -11.31 5.90
C GLY A 325 25.01 -11.79 4.45
N LYS A 326 25.67 -12.92 4.20
CA LYS A 326 25.70 -13.56 2.88
C LYS A 326 24.31 -13.93 2.37
N SER A 327 23.48 -14.56 3.19
CA SER A 327 22.11 -14.96 2.83
C SER A 327 21.24 -13.76 2.47
N PHE A 328 21.38 -12.64 3.18
CA PHE A 328 20.64 -11.42 2.86
C PHE A 328 21.11 -10.78 1.56
N ALA A 329 22.44 -10.78 1.31
CA ALA A 329 23.00 -10.29 0.06
C ALA A 329 22.54 -11.14 -1.15
N GLU A 330 22.53 -12.47 -1.01
CA GLU A 330 22.02 -13.39 -2.04
C GLU A 330 20.53 -13.20 -2.30
N ALA A 331 19.71 -13.05 -1.25
CA ALA A 331 18.28 -12.79 -1.37
C ALA A 331 18.01 -11.44 -2.08
N PHE A 332 18.80 -10.41 -1.77
CA PHE A 332 18.70 -9.11 -2.43
C PHE A 332 19.12 -9.18 -3.90
N ALA A 333 20.20 -9.87 -4.23
CA ALA A 333 20.62 -10.09 -5.61
C ALA A 333 19.55 -10.83 -6.43
N GLN A 334 18.93 -11.86 -5.85
CA GLN A 334 17.84 -12.59 -6.50
C GLN A 334 16.60 -11.72 -6.69
N LEU A 335 16.25 -10.89 -5.70
CA LEU A 335 15.16 -9.92 -5.81
C LEU A 335 15.40 -8.94 -6.98
N LEU A 336 16.59 -8.36 -7.06
CA LEU A 336 16.94 -7.45 -8.17
C LEU A 336 16.92 -8.17 -9.53
N ALA A 337 17.39 -9.41 -9.61
CA ALA A 337 17.33 -10.21 -10.84
C ALA A 337 15.86 -10.46 -11.25
N THR A 338 14.99 -10.80 -10.32
CA THR A 338 13.55 -10.98 -10.58
C THR A 338 12.90 -9.69 -11.11
N ILE A 339 13.20 -8.56 -10.50
CA ILE A 339 12.68 -7.27 -10.95
C ILE A 339 13.24 -6.92 -12.34
N ASP A 340 14.53 -7.23 -12.59
CA ASP A 340 15.15 -6.96 -13.91
C ASP A 340 14.54 -7.81 -15.03
N GLU A 341 14.20 -9.08 -14.76
CA GLU A 341 13.46 -9.93 -15.68
C GLU A 341 12.07 -9.37 -15.99
N ARG A 342 11.32 -8.98 -14.96
CA ARG A 342 9.99 -8.37 -15.13
C ARG A 342 10.06 -7.05 -15.90
N ARG A 343 11.03 -6.20 -15.57
CA ARG A 343 11.30 -4.93 -16.25
C ARG A 343 11.60 -5.14 -17.73
N LYS A 344 12.49 -6.09 -18.05
CA LYS A 344 12.83 -6.43 -19.43
C LYS A 344 11.63 -7.00 -20.18
N SER A 345 10.84 -7.86 -19.55
CA SER A 345 9.60 -8.38 -20.13
C SER A 345 8.61 -7.25 -20.42
N ALA A 346 8.41 -6.33 -19.47
CA ALA A 346 7.54 -5.17 -19.65
C ALA A 346 8.04 -4.25 -20.78
N ALA A 347 9.34 -3.97 -20.86
CA ALA A 347 9.92 -3.17 -21.95
C ALA A 347 9.80 -3.88 -23.31
N SER A 348 10.04 -5.20 -23.34
CA SER A 348 9.94 -5.98 -24.58
C SER A 348 8.50 -6.09 -25.10
N SER A 349 7.50 -5.99 -24.25
CA SER A 349 6.09 -5.98 -24.65
C SER A 349 5.71 -4.74 -25.49
N LEU A 350 6.47 -3.65 -25.36
CA LEU A 350 6.33 -2.45 -26.19
C LEU A 350 6.99 -2.60 -27.57
N GLY A 351 7.80 -3.64 -27.79
CA GLY A 351 8.47 -3.89 -29.07
C GLY A 351 9.29 -2.68 -29.54
N PRO A 352 9.16 -2.26 -30.80
CA PRO A 352 9.98 -1.20 -31.40
C PRO A 352 9.73 0.20 -30.78
N ILE A 353 8.63 0.40 -30.07
CA ILE A 353 8.30 1.72 -29.49
C ILE A 353 8.89 1.93 -28.09
N ALA A 354 9.57 0.94 -27.50
CA ALA A 354 10.05 1.01 -26.11
C ALA A 354 10.91 2.26 -25.84
N ASP A 355 11.88 2.54 -26.71
CA ASP A 355 12.76 3.70 -26.55
C ASP A 355 12.03 5.03 -26.74
N SER A 356 11.05 5.11 -27.64
CA SER A 356 10.28 6.33 -27.87
C SER A 356 9.34 6.60 -26.69
N VAL A 357 8.71 5.57 -26.12
CA VAL A 357 7.91 5.68 -24.89
C VAL A 357 8.76 6.18 -23.72
N SER A 358 9.95 5.61 -23.51
CA SER A 358 10.86 6.05 -22.45
C SER A 358 11.26 7.53 -22.62
N ARG A 359 11.62 7.95 -23.84
CA ARG A 359 11.91 9.37 -24.12
C ARG A 359 10.69 10.27 -23.91
N ARG A 360 9.50 9.82 -24.28
CA ARG A 360 8.25 10.57 -24.07
C ARG A 360 7.99 10.79 -22.59
N ILE A 361 8.11 9.76 -21.76
CA ILE A 361 7.93 9.87 -20.29
C ILE A 361 8.96 10.84 -19.69
N ALA A 362 10.22 10.78 -20.13
CA ALA A 362 11.25 11.72 -19.69
C ALA A 362 10.93 13.18 -20.11
N GLN A 363 10.36 13.37 -21.29
CA GLN A 363 9.91 14.68 -21.77
C GLN A 363 8.74 15.21 -20.92
N LEU A 364 7.74 14.38 -20.62
CA LEU A 364 6.61 14.76 -19.76
C LEU A 364 7.07 15.20 -18.36
N GLU A 365 8.11 14.57 -17.83
CA GLU A 365 8.74 14.97 -16.55
C GLU A 365 9.44 16.30 -16.67
N ALA A 366 10.29 16.48 -17.72
CA ALA A 366 11.03 17.72 -17.95
C ALA A 366 10.11 18.94 -18.14
N ASP A 367 8.96 18.74 -18.79
CA ASP A 367 7.94 19.76 -19.02
C ASP A 367 7.00 19.96 -17.81
N SER A 368 7.25 19.26 -16.70
CA SER A 368 6.42 19.32 -15.48
C SER A 368 4.92 19.07 -15.75
N VAL A 369 4.61 18.18 -16.68
CA VAL A 369 3.24 17.92 -17.14
C VAL A 369 2.29 17.53 -16.01
N PRO A 370 2.65 16.65 -15.02
CA PRO A 370 1.77 16.36 -13.90
C PRO A 370 1.30 17.62 -13.18
N ALA A 371 2.24 18.44 -12.71
CA ALA A 371 1.93 19.66 -11.96
C ALA A 371 1.13 20.68 -12.78
N ARG A 372 1.46 20.85 -14.05
CA ARG A 372 0.77 21.78 -14.95
C ARG A 372 -0.67 21.32 -15.24
N MET A 373 -0.88 20.02 -15.42
CA MET A 373 -2.21 19.45 -15.66
C MET A 373 -3.14 19.69 -14.47
N TRP A 374 -2.66 19.43 -13.25
CA TRP A 374 -3.45 19.68 -12.03
C TRP A 374 -3.68 21.17 -11.72
N LYS A 375 -2.87 22.05 -12.29
CA LYS A 375 -3.11 23.51 -12.26
C LYS A 375 -4.05 24.00 -13.37
N HIS A 376 -4.64 23.06 -14.11
CA HIS A 376 -5.50 23.34 -15.26
C HIS A 376 -4.84 24.26 -16.30
N ASP A 377 -3.53 24.02 -16.57
CA ASP A 377 -2.77 24.80 -17.53
C ASP A 377 -3.15 24.40 -18.98
N PRO A 378 -3.92 25.23 -19.69
CA PRO A 378 -4.39 24.89 -21.03
C PRO A 378 -3.28 24.93 -22.09
N THR A 379 -2.12 25.55 -21.76
CA THR A 379 -0.98 25.65 -22.69
C THR A 379 -0.29 24.31 -22.95
N LEU A 380 -0.67 23.26 -22.20
CA LEU A 380 -0.27 21.89 -22.50
C LEU A 380 -0.83 21.38 -23.84
N TRP A 381 -1.99 21.89 -24.28
CA TRP A 381 -2.72 21.36 -25.43
C TRP A 381 -3.00 22.38 -26.53
N ALA A 382 -3.03 23.68 -26.18
CA ALA A 382 -3.35 24.73 -27.14
C ALA A 382 -2.36 25.89 -27.04
N THR A 383 -1.98 26.45 -28.19
CA THR A 383 -1.05 27.59 -28.28
C THR A 383 -1.79 28.91 -28.49
N ASP A 384 -2.99 28.88 -29.03
CA ASP A 384 -3.83 30.06 -29.26
C ASP A 384 -4.80 30.33 -28.09
N PRO A 385 -5.18 31.60 -27.84
CA PRO A 385 -6.01 31.96 -26.71
C PRO A 385 -7.42 31.37 -26.75
N GLU A 386 -8.00 31.14 -27.92
CA GLU A 386 -9.35 30.58 -28.08
C GLU A 386 -9.34 29.10 -27.71
N GLY A 387 -8.37 28.34 -28.24
CA GLY A 387 -8.14 26.94 -27.89
C GLY A 387 -7.83 26.75 -26.41
N GLN A 388 -7.01 27.62 -25.81
CA GLN A 388 -6.74 27.59 -24.38
C GLN A 388 -7.99 27.82 -23.54
N ALA A 389 -8.85 28.77 -23.93
CA ALA A 389 -10.11 29.03 -23.23
C ALA A 389 -11.05 27.81 -23.32
N GLU A 390 -11.11 27.14 -24.46
CA GLU A 390 -11.94 25.96 -24.65
C GLU A 390 -11.40 24.74 -23.88
N VAL A 391 -10.09 24.51 -23.87
CA VAL A 391 -9.46 23.46 -23.07
C VAL A 391 -9.77 23.66 -21.58
N LYS A 392 -9.58 24.88 -21.08
CA LYS A 392 -9.79 25.19 -19.65
C LYS A 392 -11.23 24.91 -19.19
N LYS A 393 -12.21 25.14 -20.05
CA LYS A 393 -13.63 24.83 -19.75
C LYS A 393 -13.90 23.33 -19.57
N ARG A 394 -13.00 22.45 -20.02
CA ARG A 394 -13.23 21.00 -20.08
C ARG A 394 -12.34 20.18 -19.16
N MET A 395 -11.57 20.82 -18.29
CA MET A 395 -10.63 20.14 -17.38
C MET A 395 -11.24 19.71 -16.04
N GLY A 396 -12.54 19.95 -15.82
CA GLY A 396 -13.22 19.62 -14.56
C GLY A 396 -13.27 18.13 -14.22
N TRP A 397 -12.97 17.25 -15.17
CA TRP A 397 -12.89 15.81 -14.93
C TRP A 397 -11.80 15.41 -13.92
N LEU A 398 -10.76 16.22 -13.74
CA LEU A 398 -9.73 16.02 -12.73
C LEU A 398 -10.30 16.04 -11.29
N ASP A 399 -11.37 16.84 -11.08
CA ASP A 399 -12.01 17.01 -9.78
C ASP A 399 -13.28 16.16 -9.63
N SER A 400 -13.66 15.38 -10.65
CA SER A 400 -14.91 14.62 -10.66
C SER A 400 -15.08 13.68 -9.47
N PRO A 401 -14.08 12.92 -8.98
CA PRO A 401 -14.26 12.06 -7.82
C PRO A 401 -14.68 12.83 -6.55
N GLU A 402 -14.06 13.99 -6.30
CA GLU A 402 -14.40 14.83 -5.14
C GLU A 402 -15.81 15.45 -5.25
N LYS A 403 -16.15 15.93 -6.43
CA LYS A 403 -17.50 16.49 -6.70
C LYS A 403 -18.57 15.41 -6.60
N ALA A 404 -18.33 14.24 -7.19
CA ALA A 404 -19.22 13.09 -7.16
C ALA A 404 -19.52 12.60 -5.74
N ARG A 405 -18.52 12.58 -4.86
CA ARG A 405 -18.69 12.17 -3.46
C ARG A 405 -19.69 13.04 -2.70
N LYS A 406 -19.77 14.32 -3.02
CA LYS A 406 -20.75 15.24 -2.42
C LYS A 406 -22.20 14.95 -2.84
N LEU A 407 -22.37 14.30 -3.99
CA LEU A 407 -23.69 13.98 -4.57
C LEU A 407 -24.08 12.50 -4.40
N ALA A 408 -23.17 11.64 -3.93
CA ALA A 408 -23.39 10.18 -3.83
C ALA A 408 -24.66 9.82 -3.05
N SER A 409 -24.90 10.48 -1.91
CA SER A 409 -26.12 10.26 -1.10
C SER A 409 -27.41 10.64 -1.82
N GLU A 410 -27.38 11.64 -2.71
CA GLU A 410 -28.51 12.03 -3.54
C GLU A 410 -28.85 10.93 -4.55
N TYR A 411 -27.83 10.36 -5.21
CA TYR A 411 -28.02 9.27 -6.17
C TYR A 411 -28.54 8.01 -5.51
N GLN A 412 -27.99 7.66 -4.33
CA GLN A 412 -28.45 6.53 -3.53
C GLN A 412 -29.89 6.69 -3.07
N SER A 413 -30.26 7.89 -2.59
CA SER A 413 -31.63 8.21 -2.18
C SER A 413 -32.61 8.11 -3.35
N PHE A 414 -32.21 8.56 -4.54
CA PHE A 414 -33.03 8.45 -5.75
C PHE A 414 -33.19 6.98 -6.18
N ALA A 415 -32.14 6.18 -6.11
CA ALA A 415 -32.24 4.75 -6.43
C ALA A 415 -33.22 4.02 -5.50
N GLU A 416 -33.21 4.36 -4.20
CA GLU A 416 -34.18 3.78 -3.25
C GLU A 416 -35.61 4.25 -3.53
N GLU A 417 -35.83 5.50 -3.95
CA GLU A 417 -37.15 6.01 -4.42
C GLU A 417 -37.67 5.19 -5.61
N ILE A 418 -36.82 4.93 -6.60
CA ILE A 418 -37.18 4.14 -7.80
C ILE A 418 -37.52 2.69 -7.42
N LYS A 419 -36.80 2.10 -6.51
CA LYS A 419 -37.10 0.77 -5.96
C LYS A 419 -38.44 0.73 -5.23
N GLN A 420 -38.75 1.74 -4.40
CA GLN A 420 -40.06 1.87 -3.72
C GLN A 420 -41.20 2.08 -4.70
N ALA A 421 -40.95 2.77 -5.82
CA ALA A 421 -41.91 2.95 -6.92
C ALA A 421 -42.11 1.66 -7.73
N LYS A 422 -41.41 0.57 -7.42
CA LYS A 422 -41.48 -0.72 -8.11
C LYS A 422 -41.19 -0.63 -9.61
N ILE A 423 -40.28 0.25 -9.98
CA ILE A 423 -39.76 0.34 -11.34
C ILE A 423 -38.71 -0.76 -11.51
N GLU A 424 -38.92 -1.62 -12.49
CA GLU A 424 -38.11 -2.80 -12.74
C GLU A 424 -37.10 -2.60 -13.89
N ARG A 425 -37.33 -1.56 -14.73
CA ARG A 425 -36.59 -1.35 -15.97
C ARG A 425 -36.17 0.09 -16.13
N VAL A 426 -34.99 0.31 -16.65
CA VAL A 426 -34.45 1.63 -16.94
C VAL A 426 -33.95 1.65 -18.39
N LEU A 427 -34.45 2.58 -19.18
CA LEU A 427 -33.99 2.80 -20.54
C LEU A 427 -33.33 4.18 -20.63
N VAL A 428 -32.05 4.19 -20.99
CA VAL A 428 -31.28 5.43 -21.21
C VAL A 428 -31.43 5.83 -22.66
N LEU A 429 -32.07 6.98 -22.90
CA LEU A 429 -32.18 7.64 -24.22
C LEU A 429 -30.98 8.59 -24.33
N GLY A 430 -29.89 8.15 -24.93
CA GLY A 430 -28.64 8.91 -24.89
C GLY A 430 -27.65 8.49 -25.99
N MET A 431 -26.81 9.43 -26.39
CA MET A 431 -25.81 9.22 -27.44
C MET A 431 -24.40 9.39 -26.89
N GLY A 432 -23.50 8.48 -27.28
CA GLY A 432 -22.07 8.54 -26.97
C GLY A 432 -21.76 8.66 -25.46
N GLY A 433 -21.06 9.70 -25.04
CA GLY A 433 -20.66 9.88 -23.63
C GLY A 433 -21.80 10.01 -22.63
N SER A 434 -23.02 10.30 -23.10
CA SER A 434 -24.20 10.39 -22.24
C SER A 434 -24.83 9.04 -21.90
N SER A 435 -24.43 7.95 -22.59
CA SER A 435 -25.01 6.61 -22.41
C SER A 435 -23.96 5.52 -22.20
N LEU A 436 -22.77 5.68 -22.79
CA LEU A 436 -21.73 4.63 -22.82
C LEU A 436 -21.34 4.12 -21.42
N THR A 437 -21.22 5.00 -20.43
CA THR A 437 -20.86 4.58 -19.07
C THR A 437 -21.93 3.69 -18.44
N ALA A 438 -23.21 3.99 -18.66
CA ALA A 438 -24.32 3.18 -18.17
C ALA A 438 -24.29 1.77 -18.79
N GLU A 439 -23.97 1.68 -20.08
CA GLU A 439 -23.79 0.39 -20.78
C GLU A 439 -22.61 -0.41 -20.21
N VAL A 440 -21.47 0.25 -20.00
CA VAL A 440 -20.27 -0.41 -19.42
C VAL A 440 -20.59 -0.96 -18.03
N PHE A 441 -21.24 -0.19 -17.16
CA PHE A 441 -21.59 -0.65 -15.82
C PHE A 441 -22.58 -1.83 -15.84
N SER A 442 -23.61 -1.76 -16.68
CA SER A 442 -24.55 -2.86 -16.86
C SER A 442 -23.85 -4.13 -17.37
N SER A 443 -22.97 -4.02 -18.35
CA SER A 443 -22.20 -5.11 -18.92
C SER A 443 -21.21 -5.74 -17.92
N LEU A 444 -20.57 -4.91 -17.07
CA LEU A 444 -19.67 -5.38 -16.02
C LEU A 444 -20.41 -6.22 -14.96
N LEU A 445 -21.56 -5.76 -14.50
CA LEU A 445 -22.38 -6.52 -13.55
C LEU A 445 -22.85 -7.84 -14.14
N ALA A 446 -23.31 -7.83 -15.39
CA ALA A 446 -23.73 -9.04 -16.10
C ALA A 446 -22.57 -10.04 -16.25
N SER A 447 -21.37 -9.56 -16.62
CA SER A 447 -20.17 -10.38 -16.75
C SER A 447 -19.71 -10.98 -15.42
N ALA A 448 -19.86 -10.21 -14.33
CA ALA A 448 -19.58 -10.65 -12.97
C ALA A 448 -20.69 -11.54 -12.36
N LYS A 449 -21.80 -11.76 -13.09
CA LYS A 449 -23.00 -12.47 -12.62
C LYS A 449 -23.60 -11.87 -11.34
N ILE A 450 -23.52 -10.55 -11.21
CA ILE A 450 -24.14 -9.80 -10.12
C ILE A 450 -25.54 -9.38 -10.58
N GLU A 451 -26.56 -9.74 -9.81
CA GLU A 451 -27.95 -9.36 -10.09
C GLU A 451 -28.19 -7.90 -9.72
N ALA A 452 -28.63 -7.11 -10.70
CA ALA A 452 -28.94 -5.71 -10.49
C ALA A 452 -30.43 -5.54 -10.10
N PRO A 453 -30.78 -4.52 -9.28
CA PRO A 453 -32.15 -4.23 -8.87
C PRO A 453 -33.09 -3.91 -10.05
N VAL A 454 -32.55 -3.38 -11.14
CA VAL A 454 -33.28 -3.03 -12.37
C VAL A 454 -32.58 -3.59 -13.61
N SER A 455 -33.35 -3.91 -14.63
CA SER A 455 -32.80 -4.18 -15.96
C SER A 455 -32.53 -2.85 -16.66
N LEU A 456 -31.28 -2.57 -17.05
CA LEU A 456 -30.88 -1.33 -17.71
C LEU A 456 -30.42 -1.60 -19.14
N ALA A 457 -30.97 -0.88 -20.09
CA ALA A 457 -30.53 -0.84 -21.48
C ALA A 457 -30.35 0.58 -22.00
N ILE A 458 -29.69 0.68 -23.14
CA ILE A 458 -29.40 1.93 -23.83
C ILE A 458 -30.15 1.94 -25.18
N LEU A 459 -30.75 3.08 -25.51
CA LEU A 459 -31.22 3.38 -26.87
C LEU A 459 -30.38 4.56 -27.41
N ASP A 460 -29.43 4.22 -28.24
CA ASP A 460 -28.53 5.17 -28.92
C ASP A 460 -28.67 5.11 -30.45
N SER A 461 -29.87 4.78 -30.92
CA SER A 461 -30.19 4.60 -32.31
C SER A 461 -31.57 5.22 -32.64
N THR A 462 -31.73 5.71 -33.87
CA THR A 462 -33.00 6.13 -34.45
C THR A 462 -33.60 5.10 -35.39
N ASP A 463 -32.99 3.87 -35.48
CA ASP A 463 -33.55 2.79 -36.29
C ASP A 463 -34.93 2.38 -35.76
N PRO A 464 -36.01 2.46 -36.60
CA PRO A 464 -37.36 2.17 -36.14
C PRO A 464 -37.56 0.76 -35.58
N THR A 465 -36.81 -0.21 -36.06
CA THR A 465 -36.88 -1.61 -35.60
C THR A 465 -36.34 -1.72 -34.19
N GLN A 466 -35.22 -1.04 -33.94
CA GLN A 466 -34.59 -1.03 -32.60
C GLN A 466 -35.46 -0.24 -31.61
N VAL A 467 -35.99 0.91 -32.01
CA VAL A 467 -36.91 1.73 -31.16
C VAL A 467 -38.15 0.90 -30.78
N ALA A 468 -38.80 0.22 -31.75
CA ALA A 468 -39.96 -0.61 -31.49
C ALA A 468 -39.64 -1.80 -30.55
N ALA A 469 -38.49 -2.47 -30.75
CA ALA A 469 -38.05 -3.54 -29.88
C ALA A 469 -37.79 -3.06 -28.43
N MET A 470 -37.19 -1.87 -28.26
CA MET A 470 -37.01 -1.27 -26.95
C MET A 470 -38.33 -0.86 -26.29
N ALA A 471 -39.30 -0.38 -27.06
CA ALA A 471 -40.63 -0.04 -26.56
C ALA A 471 -41.38 -1.27 -26.03
N GLU A 472 -41.25 -2.40 -26.68
CA GLU A 472 -41.81 -3.68 -26.22
C GLU A 472 -41.11 -4.19 -24.95
N GLN A 473 -39.78 -4.07 -24.90
CA GLN A 473 -38.98 -4.56 -23.76
C GLN A 473 -39.08 -3.63 -22.55
N TYR A 474 -39.28 -2.32 -22.74
CA TYR A 474 -39.32 -1.29 -21.69
C TYR A 474 -40.67 -0.55 -21.69
N PRO A 475 -41.81 -1.22 -21.41
CA PRO A 475 -43.12 -0.60 -21.40
C PRO A 475 -43.25 0.42 -20.26
N PRO A 476 -44.02 1.51 -20.45
CA PRO A 476 -44.11 2.65 -19.53
C PRO A 476 -44.55 2.31 -18.11
N ASP A 477 -45.37 1.31 -17.93
CA ASP A 477 -45.91 0.91 -16.62
C ASP A 477 -44.85 0.36 -15.67
N LYS A 478 -43.73 -0.17 -16.22
CA LYS A 478 -42.61 -0.78 -15.46
C LYS A 478 -41.30 -0.02 -15.62
N SER A 479 -41.23 1.00 -16.44
CA SER A 479 -39.98 1.60 -16.86
C SER A 479 -39.81 3.05 -16.38
N LEU A 480 -38.53 3.42 -16.17
CA LEU A 480 -38.03 4.78 -16.07
C LEU A 480 -37.18 5.07 -17.32
N TYR A 481 -37.44 6.23 -17.93
CA TYR A 481 -36.69 6.71 -19.08
C TYR A 481 -35.75 7.82 -18.65
N ILE A 482 -34.43 7.63 -18.88
CA ILE A 482 -33.41 8.65 -18.64
C ILE A 482 -33.13 9.37 -19.95
N VAL A 483 -33.60 10.61 -20.07
CA VAL A 483 -33.26 11.46 -21.22
C VAL A 483 -31.93 12.10 -20.95
N ALA A 484 -30.89 11.63 -21.64
CA ALA A 484 -29.49 11.94 -21.35
C ALA A 484 -28.84 12.72 -22.50
N SER A 485 -28.77 14.04 -22.37
CA SER A 485 -28.10 14.90 -23.34
C SER A 485 -27.40 16.07 -22.67
N LYS A 486 -26.06 16.12 -22.77
CA LYS A 486 -25.28 17.21 -22.16
C LYS A 486 -25.64 18.57 -22.73
N SER A 487 -25.76 18.70 -24.05
CA SER A 487 -26.16 19.96 -24.73
C SER A 487 -27.65 20.26 -24.66
N GLY A 488 -28.46 19.28 -24.27
CA GLY A 488 -29.91 19.36 -24.22
C GLY A 488 -30.61 19.35 -25.56
N GLY A 489 -29.91 19.31 -26.68
CA GLY A 489 -30.48 19.46 -28.04
C GLY A 489 -30.08 18.37 -29.03
N THR A 490 -29.59 17.20 -28.56
CA THR A 490 -29.21 16.10 -29.43
C THR A 490 -30.44 15.55 -30.17
N ALA A 491 -30.47 15.63 -31.49
CA ALA A 491 -31.66 15.33 -32.30
C ALA A 491 -32.17 13.90 -32.10
N GLU A 492 -31.25 12.92 -32.04
CA GLU A 492 -31.58 11.51 -31.85
C GLU A 492 -32.22 11.26 -30.48
N VAL A 493 -31.70 11.92 -29.44
CA VAL A 493 -32.23 11.82 -28.07
C VAL A 493 -33.62 12.43 -28.00
N MET A 494 -33.82 13.57 -28.67
CA MET A 494 -35.14 14.24 -28.69
C MET A 494 -36.15 13.42 -29.48
N ALA A 495 -35.79 12.82 -30.60
CA ALA A 495 -36.66 11.93 -31.35
C ALA A 495 -37.07 10.70 -30.54
N ALA A 496 -36.13 10.08 -29.82
CA ALA A 496 -36.42 8.99 -28.93
C ALA A 496 -37.34 9.46 -27.77
N PHE A 497 -37.06 10.62 -27.17
CA PHE A 497 -37.94 11.18 -26.14
C PHE A 497 -39.36 11.38 -26.66
N ASP A 498 -39.58 12.00 -27.81
CA ASP A 498 -40.90 12.25 -28.38
C ASP A 498 -41.68 10.94 -28.54
N TYR A 499 -41.05 9.89 -29.03
CA TYR A 499 -41.65 8.56 -29.18
C TYR A 499 -42.11 7.97 -27.84
N PHE A 500 -41.21 7.93 -26.84
CA PHE A 500 -41.51 7.35 -25.52
C PHE A 500 -42.44 8.25 -24.69
N TRP A 501 -42.46 9.56 -24.96
CA TRP A 501 -43.43 10.49 -24.40
C TRP A 501 -44.85 10.18 -24.85
N GLU A 502 -45.07 9.99 -26.14
CA GLU A 502 -46.37 9.55 -26.67
C GLU A 502 -46.74 8.16 -26.14
N LEU A 503 -45.82 7.24 -26.14
CA LEU A 503 -46.05 5.88 -25.64
C LEU A 503 -46.48 5.85 -24.16
N SER A 504 -45.97 6.76 -23.35
CA SER A 504 -46.31 6.93 -21.92
C SER A 504 -47.56 7.75 -21.66
N ASN A 505 -48.30 8.19 -22.70
CA ASN A 505 -49.41 9.12 -22.61
C ASN A 505 -49.05 10.44 -21.89
N GLY A 506 -47.81 10.88 -22.04
CA GLY A 506 -47.35 12.12 -21.44
C GLY A 506 -47.12 12.08 -19.92
N ASP A 507 -46.85 10.91 -19.36
CA ASP A 507 -46.59 10.75 -17.92
C ASP A 507 -45.14 11.14 -17.57
N GLY A 508 -44.95 12.41 -17.20
CA GLY A 508 -43.63 12.94 -16.79
C GLY A 508 -42.99 12.22 -15.60
N SER A 509 -43.78 11.54 -14.77
CA SER A 509 -43.25 10.76 -13.63
C SER A 509 -42.41 9.55 -14.05
N ARG A 510 -42.49 9.16 -15.32
CA ARG A 510 -41.68 8.09 -15.93
C ARG A 510 -40.35 8.56 -16.51
N PHE A 511 -40.10 9.89 -16.46
CA PHE A 511 -38.91 10.49 -17.06
C PHE A 511 -38.05 11.17 -16.01
N ILE A 512 -36.74 11.09 -16.22
CA ILE A 512 -35.75 12.00 -15.63
C ILE A 512 -34.87 12.57 -16.73
N ALA A 513 -34.29 13.72 -16.47
CA ALA A 513 -33.30 14.30 -17.37
C ALA A 513 -31.92 14.32 -16.72
N THR A 514 -30.90 14.04 -17.51
CA THR A 514 -29.49 14.28 -17.16
C THR A 514 -28.91 15.22 -18.20
N THR A 515 -28.58 16.46 -17.82
CA THR A 515 -28.20 17.52 -18.75
C THR A 515 -27.40 18.62 -18.05
N ASP A 516 -26.70 19.47 -18.80
CA ASP A 516 -26.10 20.68 -18.22
C ASP A 516 -27.17 21.68 -17.80
N PRO A 517 -26.93 22.54 -16.82
CA PRO A 517 -27.85 23.62 -16.44
C PRO A 517 -28.17 24.58 -17.59
N GLY A 518 -29.38 25.09 -17.63
CA GLY A 518 -29.82 26.11 -18.61
C GLY A 518 -30.09 25.57 -20.02
N THR A 519 -30.09 24.26 -20.22
CA THR A 519 -30.33 23.65 -21.53
C THR A 519 -31.81 23.58 -21.91
N SER A 520 -32.07 23.35 -23.21
CA SER A 520 -33.43 23.10 -23.70
C SER A 520 -34.06 21.86 -23.10
N LEU A 521 -33.28 20.84 -22.78
CA LEU A 521 -33.75 19.62 -22.11
C LEU A 521 -34.18 19.88 -20.66
N GLU A 522 -33.46 20.72 -19.91
CA GLU A 522 -33.93 21.15 -18.60
C GLU A 522 -35.27 21.87 -18.67
N ALA A 523 -35.41 22.85 -19.58
CA ALA A 523 -36.66 23.58 -19.77
C ALA A 523 -37.81 22.64 -20.16
N LEU A 524 -37.55 21.65 -21.01
CA LEU A 524 -38.51 20.64 -21.42
C LEU A 524 -38.90 19.73 -20.24
N ALA A 525 -37.96 19.29 -19.45
CA ALA A 525 -38.19 18.43 -18.28
C ALA A 525 -39.08 19.15 -17.23
N LEU A 526 -38.80 20.43 -16.98
CA LEU A 526 -39.60 21.25 -16.08
C LEU A 526 -41.02 21.45 -16.63
N LYS A 527 -41.17 21.75 -17.92
CA LYS A 527 -42.48 21.93 -18.60
C LYS A 527 -43.34 20.67 -18.51
N HIS A 528 -42.73 19.51 -18.64
CA HIS A 528 -43.42 18.22 -18.67
C HIS A 528 -43.47 17.52 -17.31
N ASN A 529 -43.07 18.19 -16.23
CA ASN A 529 -43.05 17.67 -14.86
C ASN A 529 -42.30 16.32 -14.75
N PHE A 530 -41.11 16.26 -15.30
CA PHE A 530 -40.24 15.07 -15.12
C PHE A 530 -40.03 14.82 -13.64
N ARG A 531 -39.89 13.56 -13.27
CA ARG A 531 -39.67 13.12 -11.88
C ARG A 531 -38.47 13.81 -11.24
N LYS A 532 -37.37 13.96 -12.00
CA LYS A 532 -36.16 14.64 -11.52
C LYS A 532 -35.30 15.14 -12.69
N VAL A 533 -34.56 16.22 -12.45
CA VAL A 533 -33.50 16.70 -13.32
C VAL A 533 -32.20 16.62 -12.55
N PHE A 534 -31.21 15.95 -13.12
CA PHE A 534 -29.83 15.90 -12.63
C PHE A 534 -28.99 16.86 -13.47
N HIS A 535 -28.29 17.76 -12.79
CA HIS A 535 -27.46 18.79 -13.43
C HIS A 535 -26.02 18.35 -13.47
N ALA A 536 -25.53 18.00 -14.66
CA ALA A 536 -24.16 17.58 -14.87
C ALA A 536 -23.18 18.76 -14.76
N ASP A 537 -21.94 18.44 -14.47
CA ASP A 537 -20.87 19.44 -14.41
C ASP A 537 -20.51 19.93 -15.82
N GLU A 538 -20.75 21.19 -16.10
CA GLU A 538 -20.47 21.85 -17.40
C GLU A 538 -18.98 21.79 -17.75
N SER A 539 -18.09 21.75 -16.74
CA SER A 539 -16.64 21.70 -16.93
C SER A 539 -16.11 20.33 -17.34
N VAL A 540 -16.97 19.29 -17.40
CA VAL A 540 -16.60 17.94 -17.80
C VAL A 540 -17.07 17.64 -19.21
N GLY A 541 -16.17 17.34 -20.12
CA GLY A 541 -16.51 16.92 -21.48
C GLY A 541 -17.25 15.57 -21.50
N GLY A 542 -18.15 15.34 -22.47
CA GLY A 542 -18.98 14.13 -22.54
C GLY A 542 -18.19 12.82 -22.49
N ARG A 543 -16.97 12.76 -23.07
CA ARG A 543 -16.10 11.58 -23.04
C ARG A 543 -15.54 11.25 -21.65
N TYR A 544 -15.57 12.20 -20.71
CA TYR A 544 -15.05 12.08 -19.35
C TYR A 544 -16.15 12.06 -18.29
N ALA A 545 -17.41 11.89 -18.71
CA ALA A 545 -18.58 12.03 -17.86
C ALA A 545 -18.89 10.83 -16.94
N ALA A 546 -18.03 9.80 -16.92
CA ALA A 546 -18.25 8.57 -16.15
C ALA A 546 -18.50 8.81 -14.65
N LEU A 547 -17.81 9.77 -14.04
CA LEU A 547 -17.96 10.14 -12.63
C LEU A 547 -18.79 11.43 -12.47
N THR A 548 -19.74 11.63 -13.35
CA THR A 548 -20.79 12.67 -13.25
C THR A 548 -22.17 12.01 -13.20
N ASP A 549 -23.21 12.81 -13.19
CA ASP A 549 -24.60 12.33 -13.20
C ASP A 549 -24.89 11.32 -14.32
N PHE A 550 -24.24 11.47 -15.48
CA PHE A 550 -24.40 10.56 -16.63
C PHE A 550 -23.98 9.12 -16.32
N GLY A 551 -22.99 8.90 -15.45
CA GLY A 551 -22.55 7.57 -15.04
C GLY A 551 -23.09 7.17 -13.67
N LEU A 552 -23.11 8.08 -12.71
CA LEU A 552 -23.39 7.73 -11.30
C LEU A 552 -24.88 7.54 -11.01
N VAL A 553 -25.80 8.23 -11.72
CA VAL A 553 -27.25 7.96 -11.60
C VAL A 553 -27.57 6.55 -12.10
N PRO A 554 -27.14 6.11 -13.30
CA PRO A 554 -27.28 4.71 -13.70
C PRO A 554 -26.60 3.72 -12.77
N ALA A 555 -25.39 4.02 -12.27
CA ALA A 555 -24.65 3.16 -11.33
C ALA A 555 -25.45 2.92 -10.04
N ALA A 556 -26.03 3.97 -9.46
CA ALA A 556 -26.89 3.87 -8.29
C ALA A 556 -28.14 3.02 -8.55
N LEU A 557 -28.80 3.22 -9.69
CA LEU A 557 -29.99 2.45 -10.11
C LEU A 557 -29.64 0.97 -10.32
N LEU A 558 -28.44 0.66 -10.80
CA LEU A 558 -27.93 -0.69 -10.93
C LEU A 558 -27.51 -1.32 -9.59
N GLY A 559 -27.60 -0.58 -8.48
CA GLY A 559 -27.25 -1.07 -7.14
C GLY A 559 -25.75 -1.15 -6.89
N MET A 560 -24.93 -0.43 -7.65
CA MET A 560 -23.48 -0.37 -7.40
C MET A 560 -23.17 0.37 -6.09
N ASP A 561 -22.18 -0.12 -5.37
CA ASP A 561 -21.63 0.57 -4.22
C ASP A 561 -20.85 1.81 -4.68
N LEU A 562 -21.49 2.99 -4.60
CA LEU A 562 -20.90 4.26 -5.05
C LEU A 562 -19.72 4.67 -4.17
N ASP A 563 -19.73 4.36 -2.89
CA ASP A 563 -18.62 4.70 -1.99
C ASP A 563 -17.36 3.91 -2.39
N GLN A 564 -17.49 2.61 -2.62
CA GLN A 564 -16.39 1.79 -3.10
C GLN A 564 -15.91 2.22 -4.50
N LEU A 565 -16.82 2.58 -5.41
CA LEU A 565 -16.47 3.08 -6.74
C LEU A 565 -15.64 4.36 -6.64
N LEU A 566 -16.08 5.29 -5.80
CA LEU A 566 -15.42 6.59 -5.61
C LEU A 566 -14.11 6.46 -4.84
N ASP A 567 -14.00 5.54 -3.88
CA ASP A 567 -12.73 5.23 -3.20
C ASP A 567 -11.67 4.74 -4.18
N ARG A 568 -12.05 3.89 -5.12
CA ARG A 568 -11.14 3.43 -6.20
C ARG A 568 -10.77 4.56 -7.17
N ALA A 569 -11.70 5.45 -7.47
CA ALA A 569 -11.44 6.62 -8.29
C ALA A 569 -10.48 7.60 -7.60
N ASP A 570 -10.67 7.86 -6.31
CA ASP A 570 -9.77 8.68 -5.49
C ASP A 570 -8.38 8.05 -5.36
N TRP A 571 -8.31 6.73 -5.19
CA TRP A 571 -7.03 6.02 -5.20
C TRP A 571 -6.28 6.24 -6.53
N MET A 572 -6.93 6.03 -7.69
CA MET A 572 -6.31 6.27 -9.00
C MET A 572 -5.94 7.74 -9.18
N ARG A 573 -6.79 8.67 -8.73
CA ARG A 573 -6.51 10.10 -8.73
C ARG A 573 -5.22 10.42 -7.96
N SER A 574 -5.02 9.79 -6.80
CA SER A 574 -3.80 9.95 -6.00
C SER A 574 -2.55 9.42 -6.71
N GLN A 575 -2.67 8.30 -7.46
CA GLN A 575 -1.57 7.76 -8.26
C GLN A 575 -1.21 8.64 -9.46
N CYS A 576 -2.11 9.51 -9.90
CA CYS A 576 -1.92 10.45 -11.01
C CYS A 576 -1.78 11.91 -10.56
N GLY A 577 -1.57 12.16 -9.26
CA GLY A 577 -1.61 13.49 -8.64
C GLY A 577 -0.51 14.46 -9.08
N GLU A 578 -0.65 15.72 -8.67
CA GLU A 578 0.23 16.85 -9.02
C GLU A 578 1.72 16.58 -8.76
N HIS A 579 2.02 15.89 -7.66
CA HIS A 579 3.39 15.63 -7.20
C HIS A 579 3.90 14.23 -7.57
N VAL A 580 3.14 13.48 -8.37
CA VAL A 580 3.55 12.17 -8.84
C VAL A 580 4.42 12.34 -10.10
N PRO A 581 5.71 11.94 -10.06
CA PRO A 581 6.57 12.03 -11.23
C PRO A 581 5.99 11.29 -12.44
N ALA A 582 6.25 11.78 -13.65
CA ALA A 582 5.70 11.19 -14.88
C ALA A 582 6.00 9.69 -15.02
N ALA A 583 7.20 9.26 -14.60
CA ALA A 583 7.59 7.85 -14.60
C ALA A 583 6.80 6.96 -13.61
N ARG A 584 6.13 7.54 -12.64
CA ARG A 584 5.30 6.84 -11.65
C ARG A 584 3.80 7.04 -11.88
N ASN A 585 3.45 7.91 -12.80
CA ASN A 585 2.08 8.27 -13.11
C ASN A 585 1.50 7.29 -14.15
N PRO A 586 0.61 6.36 -13.75
CA PRO A 586 0.10 5.35 -14.68
C PRO A 586 -0.71 5.94 -15.83
N GLY A 587 -1.39 7.08 -15.61
CA GLY A 587 -2.13 7.77 -16.67
C GLY A 587 -1.20 8.35 -17.73
N LEU A 588 -0.12 9.00 -17.32
CA LEU A 588 0.88 9.55 -18.24
C LEU A 588 1.67 8.45 -18.96
N ALA A 589 2.01 7.37 -18.25
CA ALA A 589 2.68 6.22 -18.86
C ALA A 589 1.81 5.57 -19.95
N LEU A 590 0.53 5.33 -19.66
CA LEU A 590 -0.44 4.82 -20.64
C LEU A 590 -0.59 5.80 -21.82
N GLY A 591 -0.72 7.10 -21.55
CA GLY A 591 -0.80 8.12 -22.59
C GLY A 591 0.43 8.17 -23.50
N ALA A 592 1.64 7.98 -22.94
CA ALA A 592 2.87 7.89 -23.71
C ALA A 592 2.88 6.65 -24.62
N VAL A 593 2.48 5.48 -24.12
CA VAL A 593 2.36 4.26 -24.93
C VAL A 593 1.35 4.45 -26.05
N MET A 594 0.17 4.97 -25.76
CA MET A 594 -0.87 5.22 -26.77
C MET A 594 -0.37 6.21 -27.87
N ALA A 595 0.29 7.29 -27.47
CA ALA A 595 0.81 8.29 -28.39
C ALA A 595 1.88 7.70 -29.30
N GLU A 596 2.89 7.02 -28.74
CA GLU A 596 3.99 6.45 -29.54
C GLU A 596 3.56 5.23 -30.38
N SER A 597 2.45 4.58 -30.04
CA SER A 597 1.84 3.52 -30.86
C SER A 597 1.05 4.06 -32.06
N ALA A 598 0.69 5.34 -32.07
CA ALA A 598 -0.09 5.95 -33.15
C ALA A 598 0.78 6.45 -34.32
N PHE A 599 2.10 6.50 -34.12
CA PHE A 599 3.09 6.96 -35.09
C PHE A 599 4.12 5.87 -35.44
#